data_7d95876b7878900e7ae84ce54707ca3e
#
_entry.id   7d95876b7878900e7ae84ce54707ca3e
#
_cell.length_a   1.000
_cell.length_b   1.000
_cell.length_c   1.000
_cell.angle_alpha   90.00
_cell.angle_beta   90.00
_cell.angle_gamma   90.00
#
_symmetry.space_group_name_H-M   'P 1'
#
loop_
_entity.id
_entity.type
_entity.pdbx_description
1 polymer ?
#
loop_
_entity_poly.entity_id
_entity_poly.type
_entity_poly.pdbx_seq_one_letter_code
_entity_poly.pdbx_strand_id
1 'polypeptide(L)'
;MPSRPVMFPNHGAKWSSLTAWLPLFGASGMMAYLLMPQRSWLKKMIAACLLIAVIPGLNSIFILLNNSYYTRWFYALILLMCLATVLAMERRGIDYLRGVKWTAGITVGMVLAVGLTPVKEEGKWKIGLASDMPTFWMYAAFTGVCLLATWLLIRHFKNTKQMPRVAIAGVCAV
;
A
#
# COMPACT_ATOMS: atom_id res chain seq x y z
N MET A 1 -3.31 16.33 13.37
CA MET A 1 -4.45 15.51 12.91
C MET A 1 -4.04 14.84 11.61
N PRO A 2 -4.12 13.52 11.48
CA PRO A 2 -3.90 12.88 10.19
C PRO A 2 -4.99 13.35 9.23
N SER A 3 -4.57 13.89 8.08
CA SER A 3 -5.50 14.29 7.04
C SER A 3 -6.31 13.06 6.61
N ARG A 4 -7.63 13.17 6.61
CA ARG A 4 -8.50 12.11 6.12
C ARG A 4 -8.09 11.73 4.71
N PRO A 5 -7.98 10.45 4.37
CA PRO A 5 -7.83 10.04 2.98
C PRO A 5 -9.09 10.47 2.23
N VAL A 6 -8.99 11.47 1.40
CA VAL A 6 -10.12 11.97 0.63
C VAL A 6 -10.07 11.25 -0.71
N MET A 7 -10.92 10.25 -0.88
CA MET A 7 -11.11 9.59 -2.17
C MET A 7 -11.73 10.54 -3.21
N PHE A 8 -12.45 11.57 -2.73
CA PHE A 8 -13.01 12.63 -3.56
C PHE A 8 -12.51 13.98 -3.04
N PRO A 9 -12.01 14.87 -3.91
CA PRO A 9 -11.50 16.16 -3.50
C PRO A 9 -12.63 17.00 -2.90
N ASN A 10 -12.59 17.20 -1.60
CA ASN A 10 -13.45 18.18 -0.93
C ASN A 10 -12.72 19.52 -0.96
N HIS A 11 -13.41 20.61 -1.26
CA HIS A 11 -12.85 21.94 -1.48
C HIS A 11 -11.98 22.51 -0.32
N GLY A 12 -11.96 21.85 0.83
CA GLY A 12 -11.13 22.22 1.98
C GLY A 12 -9.79 21.52 2.10
N ALA A 13 -9.51 20.49 1.29
CA ALA A 13 -8.29 19.67 1.42
C ALA A 13 -7.13 20.18 0.56
N LYS A 14 -6.82 21.49 0.64
CA LYS A 14 -5.66 22.08 -0.08
C LYS A 14 -4.30 21.49 0.28
N TRP A 15 -4.24 20.62 1.29
CA TRP A 15 -3.02 20.03 1.85
C TRP A 15 -3.17 18.52 2.08
N SER A 16 -3.99 17.82 1.28
CA SER A 16 -3.97 16.36 1.28
C SER A 16 -2.56 15.92 0.88
N SER A 17 -1.78 15.66 1.90
CA SER A 17 -0.40 15.25 1.79
C SER A 17 -0.32 13.99 0.96
N LEU A 18 0.69 13.92 0.14
CA LEU A 18 1.14 12.77 -0.60
C LEU A 18 1.18 11.55 0.34
N THR A 19 0.18 10.71 0.24
CA THR A 19 0.21 9.38 0.81
C THR A 19 0.97 8.47 -0.14
N ALA A 20 1.64 7.45 0.39
CA ALA A 20 2.30 6.44 -0.44
C ALA A 20 1.25 5.56 -1.14
N TRP A 21 0.60 6.13 -2.14
CA TRP A 21 -0.42 5.45 -2.92
C TRP A 21 0.24 4.54 -3.94
N LEU A 22 0.00 3.25 -3.82
CA LEU A 22 0.34 2.28 -4.83
C LEU A 22 -0.91 1.44 -5.08
N PRO A 23 -1.39 1.31 -6.34
CA PRO A 23 -2.48 0.41 -6.66
C PRO A 23 -2.21 -1.00 -6.13
N LEU A 24 -3.25 -1.73 -5.72
CA LEU A 24 -3.10 -3.07 -5.12
C LEU A 24 -2.34 -4.05 -6.03
N PHE A 25 -2.49 -3.89 -7.34
CA PHE A 25 -1.71 -4.62 -8.33
C PHE A 25 -0.21 -4.30 -8.20
N GLY A 26 0.16 -3.03 -8.11
CA GLY A 26 1.54 -2.59 -7.88
C GLY A 26 2.09 -3.05 -6.53
N ALA A 27 1.31 -2.94 -5.47
CA ALA A 27 1.68 -3.43 -4.15
C ALA A 27 1.95 -4.94 -4.16
N SER A 28 1.14 -5.71 -4.89
CA SER A 28 1.32 -7.16 -5.07
C SER A 28 2.59 -7.49 -5.86
N GLY A 29 2.91 -6.69 -6.88
CA GLY A 29 4.15 -6.82 -7.65
C GLY A 29 5.39 -6.48 -6.83
N MET A 30 5.34 -5.40 -6.07
CA MET A 30 6.40 -5.05 -5.12
C MET A 30 6.62 -6.19 -4.10
N MET A 31 5.55 -6.73 -3.52
CA MET A 31 5.64 -7.85 -2.58
C MET A 31 6.24 -9.10 -3.24
N ALA A 32 5.83 -9.43 -4.47
CA ALA A 32 6.41 -10.53 -5.23
C ALA A 32 7.92 -10.32 -5.44
N TYR A 33 8.35 -9.09 -5.74
CA TYR A 33 9.76 -8.75 -5.86
C TYR A 33 10.53 -8.89 -4.54
N LEU A 34 9.96 -8.40 -3.43
CA LEU A 34 10.58 -8.49 -2.10
C LEU A 34 10.75 -9.94 -1.63
N LEU A 35 9.82 -10.82 -1.98
CA LEU A 35 9.83 -12.25 -1.61
C LEU A 35 10.82 -13.09 -2.42
N MET A 36 11.45 -12.53 -3.47
CA MET A 36 12.50 -13.25 -4.19
C MET A 36 13.72 -13.51 -3.29
N PRO A 37 14.39 -14.67 -3.41
CA PRO A 37 15.55 -14.99 -2.58
C PRO A 37 16.79 -14.12 -2.93
N GLN A 38 16.84 -13.54 -4.12
CA GLN A 38 17.97 -12.76 -4.59
C GLN A 38 18.12 -11.45 -3.80
N ARG A 39 19.34 -11.18 -3.32
CA ARG A 39 19.69 -9.89 -2.71
C ARG A 39 19.81 -8.81 -3.78
N SER A 40 19.13 -7.70 -3.61
CA SER A 40 19.14 -6.57 -4.53
C SER A 40 19.29 -5.27 -3.75
N TRP A 41 19.98 -4.29 -4.32
CA TRP A 41 20.09 -2.94 -3.75
C TRP A 41 18.71 -2.30 -3.58
N LEU A 42 17.79 -2.54 -4.52
CA LEU A 42 16.42 -2.00 -4.50
C LEU A 42 15.64 -2.49 -3.28
N LYS A 43 15.79 -3.76 -2.89
CA LYS A 43 15.16 -4.27 -1.64
C LYS A 43 15.66 -3.55 -0.41
N LYS A 44 16.97 -3.30 -0.34
CA LYS A 44 17.57 -2.58 0.77
C LYS A 44 17.07 -1.13 0.83
N MET A 45 16.97 -0.46 -0.33
CA MET A 45 16.46 0.91 -0.42
C MET A 45 14.98 0.99 -0.01
N ILE A 46 14.14 0.09 -0.51
CA ILE A 46 12.72 0.04 -0.10
C ILE A 46 12.61 -0.22 1.40
N ALA A 47 13.36 -1.18 1.94
CA ALA A 47 13.33 -1.47 3.37
C ALA A 47 13.80 -0.27 4.21
N ALA A 48 14.87 0.41 3.79
CA ALA A 48 15.35 1.63 4.46
C ALA A 48 14.30 2.74 4.42
N CYS A 49 13.68 2.97 3.25
CA CYS A 49 12.61 3.97 3.11
C CYS A 49 11.39 3.63 3.97
N LEU A 50 10.98 2.36 4.04
CA LEU A 50 9.89 1.92 4.91
C LEU A 50 10.24 2.12 6.39
N LEU A 51 11.46 1.80 6.80
CA LEU A 51 11.91 2.06 8.16
C LEU A 51 11.85 3.55 8.51
N ILE A 52 12.35 4.41 7.62
CA ILE A 52 12.29 5.86 7.77
C ILE A 52 10.84 6.35 7.83
N ALA A 53 9.94 5.77 7.03
CA ALA A 53 8.54 6.14 7.03
C ALA A 53 7.83 5.79 8.35
N VAL A 54 8.20 4.68 8.99
CA VAL A 54 7.55 4.20 10.22
C VAL A 54 8.07 4.92 11.47
N ILE A 55 9.36 5.29 11.48
CA ILE A 55 9.99 5.93 12.66
C ILE A 55 9.89 7.46 12.52
N PRO A 56 9.06 8.14 13.34
CA PRO A 56 8.86 9.60 13.22
C PRO A 56 10.14 10.41 13.30
N GLY A 57 11.07 10.03 14.18
CA GLY A 57 12.37 10.71 14.33
C GLY A 57 13.24 10.63 13.09
N LEU A 58 13.27 9.48 12.39
CA LEU A 58 13.99 9.33 11.12
C LEU A 58 13.29 10.07 9.98
N ASN A 59 11.97 10.10 9.99
CA ASN A 59 11.18 10.81 9.00
C ASN A 59 11.43 12.33 9.07
N SER A 60 11.56 12.89 10.28
CA SER A 60 11.76 14.32 10.48
C SER A 60 13.17 14.81 10.11
N ILE A 61 14.13 13.93 9.85
CA ILE A 61 15.49 14.31 9.39
C ILE A 61 15.40 15.10 8.07
N PHE A 62 14.46 14.79 7.19
CA PHE A 62 14.28 15.50 5.92
C PHE A 62 13.93 16.99 6.05
N ILE A 63 13.54 17.44 7.22
CA ILE A 63 13.26 18.85 7.53
C ILE A 63 14.00 19.33 8.78
N LEU A 64 15.23 18.83 8.98
CA LEU A 64 16.10 19.23 10.07
C LEU A 64 15.43 19.13 11.46
N LEU A 65 14.60 18.09 11.65
CA LEU A 65 13.85 17.83 12.89
C LEU A 65 12.85 18.94 13.27
N ASN A 66 12.48 19.80 12.34
CA ASN A 66 11.57 20.92 12.59
C ASN A 66 10.08 20.54 12.64
N ASN A 67 9.75 19.29 12.29
CA ASN A 67 8.38 18.78 12.38
C ASN A 67 8.39 17.29 12.72
N SER A 68 7.36 16.81 13.40
CA SER A 68 7.27 15.43 13.85
C SER A 68 7.08 14.41 12.70
N TYR A 69 6.55 14.84 11.57
CA TYR A 69 6.31 13.95 10.43
C TYR A 69 6.29 14.69 9.10
N TYR A 70 7.06 14.19 8.12
CA TYR A 70 7.19 14.80 6.80
C TYR A 70 6.95 13.76 5.70
N THR A 71 6.00 14.02 4.80
CA THR A 71 5.51 13.02 3.82
C THR A 71 5.90 13.30 2.38
N ARG A 72 6.45 14.50 2.08
CA ARG A 72 6.76 14.87 0.68
C ARG A 72 7.78 13.95 -0.01
N TRP A 73 8.66 13.30 0.72
CA TRP A 73 9.64 12.37 0.14
C TRP A 73 9.02 11.02 -0.26
N PHE A 74 7.77 10.72 0.12
CA PHE A 74 7.09 9.47 -0.19
C PHE A 74 6.96 9.19 -1.70
N TYR A 75 6.99 10.22 -2.55
CA TYR A 75 7.06 10.02 -4.00
C TYR A 75 8.29 9.20 -4.43
N ALA A 76 9.43 9.39 -3.76
CA ALA A 76 10.63 8.61 -4.03
C ALA A 76 10.43 7.13 -3.65
N LEU A 77 9.79 6.86 -2.51
CA LEU A 77 9.40 5.51 -2.10
C LEU A 77 8.45 4.88 -3.12
N ILE A 78 7.43 5.62 -3.58
CA ILE A 78 6.48 5.14 -4.61
C ILE A 78 7.22 4.77 -5.90
N LEU A 79 8.15 5.60 -6.37
CA LEU A 79 8.96 5.30 -7.56
C LEU A 79 9.77 4.02 -7.40
N LEU A 80 10.40 3.80 -6.25
CA LEU A 80 11.12 2.56 -5.96
C LEU A 80 10.20 1.34 -5.94
N MET A 81 8.99 1.49 -5.39
CA MET A 81 7.98 0.44 -5.37
C MET A 81 7.45 0.13 -6.77
N CYS A 82 7.22 1.15 -7.60
CA CYS A 82 6.85 0.99 -9.01
C CYS A 82 7.96 0.27 -9.79
N LEU A 83 9.22 0.67 -9.60
CA LEU A 83 10.37 0.01 -10.21
C LEU A 83 10.45 -1.47 -9.80
N ALA A 84 10.25 -1.78 -8.52
CA ALA A 84 10.20 -3.16 -8.04
C ALA A 84 9.09 -3.97 -8.72
N THR A 85 7.92 -3.35 -8.93
CA THR A 85 6.78 -3.97 -9.61
C THR A 85 7.11 -4.28 -11.08
N VAL A 86 7.71 -3.31 -11.81
CA VAL A 86 8.12 -3.50 -13.20
C VAL A 86 9.15 -4.62 -13.32
N LEU A 87 10.17 -4.61 -12.46
CA LEU A 87 11.18 -5.68 -12.44
C LEU A 87 10.60 -7.05 -12.07
N ALA A 88 9.55 -7.07 -11.22
CA ALA A 88 8.82 -8.30 -10.93
C ALA A 88 8.10 -8.84 -12.16
N MET A 89 7.59 -7.96 -13.01
CA MET A 89 6.85 -8.36 -14.22
C MET A 89 7.78 -8.80 -15.35
N GLU A 90 8.95 -8.19 -15.49
CA GLU A 90 9.94 -8.55 -16.51
C GLU A 90 10.58 -9.91 -16.25
N ARG A 91 10.75 -10.27 -14.99
CA ARG A 91 11.45 -11.52 -14.61
C ARG A 91 10.54 -12.73 -14.77
N ARG A 92 10.95 -13.66 -15.62
CA ARG A 92 10.29 -14.97 -15.77
C ARG A 92 10.47 -15.80 -14.49
N GLY A 93 9.39 -16.42 -14.01
CA GLY A 93 9.44 -17.33 -12.85
C GLY A 93 9.12 -16.68 -11.49
N ILE A 94 8.70 -15.43 -11.45
CA ILE A 94 8.23 -14.81 -10.21
C ILE A 94 6.83 -15.31 -9.87
N ASP A 95 6.65 -15.72 -8.62
CA ASP A 95 5.33 -16.09 -8.12
C ASP A 95 4.53 -14.86 -7.67
N TYR A 96 3.90 -14.21 -8.65
CA TYR A 96 3.06 -13.03 -8.42
C TYR A 96 1.87 -13.35 -7.50
N LEU A 97 1.31 -14.57 -7.57
CA LEU A 97 0.22 -14.99 -6.68
C LEU A 97 0.65 -15.01 -5.22
N ARG A 98 1.91 -15.36 -4.95
CA ARG A 98 2.47 -15.27 -3.60
C ARG A 98 2.52 -13.82 -3.12
N GLY A 99 2.87 -12.88 -4.00
CA GLY A 99 2.82 -11.45 -3.72
C GLY A 99 1.42 -10.97 -3.35
N VAL A 100 0.39 -11.37 -4.13
CA VAL A 100 -1.02 -11.05 -3.83
C VAL A 100 -1.45 -11.59 -2.48
N LYS A 101 -1.12 -12.85 -2.16
CA LYS A 101 -1.47 -13.45 -0.88
C LYS A 101 -0.88 -12.68 0.32
N TRP A 102 0.39 -12.26 0.21
CA TRP A 102 1.03 -11.47 1.25
C TRP A 102 0.43 -10.07 1.37
N THR A 103 0.17 -9.40 0.25
CA THR A 103 -0.52 -8.10 0.24
C THR A 103 -1.90 -8.21 0.87
N ALA A 104 -2.68 -9.23 0.50
CA ALA A 104 -3.99 -9.48 1.09
C ALA A 104 -3.90 -9.76 2.59
N GLY A 105 -2.95 -10.60 3.04
CA GLY A 105 -2.72 -10.89 4.45
C GLY A 105 -2.39 -9.64 5.27
N ILE A 106 -1.49 -8.79 4.77
CA ILE A 106 -1.12 -7.53 5.42
C ILE A 106 -2.33 -6.59 5.47
N THR A 107 -3.06 -6.44 4.35
CA THR A 107 -4.24 -5.57 4.28
C THR A 107 -5.32 -6.02 5.25
N VAL A 108 -5.66 -7.31 5.27
CA VAL A 108 -6.63 -7.88 6.22
C VAL A 108 -6.16 -7.68 7.66
N GLY A 109 -4.88 -7.95 7.95
CA GLY A 109 -4.31 -7.72 9.28
C GLY A 109 -4.45 -6.27 9.73
N MET A 110 -4.17 -5.30 8.84
CA MET A 110 -4.34 -3.87 9.14
C MET A 110 -5.82 -3.51 9.35
N VAL A 111 -6.72 -4.01 8.51
CA VAL A 111 -8.18 -3.77 8.65
C VAL A 111 -8.68 -4.31 9.98
N LEU A 112 -8.28 -5.52 10.38
CA LEU A 112 -8.67 -6.10 11.66
C LEU A 112 -8.05 -5.31 12.83
N ALA A 113 -6.78 -4.94 12.75
CA ALA A 113 -6.13 -4.15 13.79
C ALA A 113 -6.82 -2.79 13.99
N VAL A 114 -7.12 -2.07 12.91
CA VAL A 114 -7.79 -0.76 13.00
C VAL A 114 -9.27 -0.90 13.36
N GLY A 115 -9.96 -1.90 12.81
CA GLY A 115 -11.39 -2.09 12.98
C GLY A 115 -11.81 -2.69 14.32
N LEU A 116 -10.96 -3.50 14.95
CA LEU A 116 -11.32 -4.25 16.16
C LEU A 116 -10.59 -3.77 17.42
N THR A 117 -9.60 -2.90 17.32
CA THR A 117 -8.89 -2.42 18.51
C THR A 117 -9.82 -1.59 19.39
N PRO A 118 -10.04 -1.97 20.67
CA PRO A 118 -10.84 -1.20 21.57
C PRO A 118 -10.11 0.09 21.99
N VAL A 119 -10.78 1.22 21.88
CA VAL A 119 -10.27 2.53 22.28
C VAL A 119 -11.18 3.12 23.36
N LYS A 120 -10.56 3.72 24.38
CA LYS A 120 -11.29 4.44 25.42
C LYS A 120 -11.38 5.91 25.03
N GLU A 121 -12.57 6.38 24.64
CA GLU A 121 -12.85 7.76 24.29
C GLU A 121 -13.89 8.30 25.27
N GLU A 122 -13.58 9.41 25.95
CA GLU A 122 -14.47 10.07 26.92
C GLU A 122 -15.07 9.15 28.02
N GLY A 123 -14.27 8.17 28.47
CA GLY A 123 -14.71 7.24 29.53
C GLY A 123 -15.56 6.06 29.04
N LYS A 124 -15.94 6.02 27.76
CA LYS A 124 -16.67 4.90 27.13
C LYS A 124 -15.73 4.06 26.25
N TRP A 125 -15.93 2.75 26.27
CA TRP A 125 -15.23 1.84 25.36
C TRP A 125 -15.89 1.88 23.98
N LYS A 126 -15.11 2.18 22.97
CA LYS A 126 -15.50 2.15 21.56
C LYS A 126 -14.63 1.14 20.81
N ILE A 127 -15.25 0.35 19.96
CA ILE A 127 -14.50 -0.61 19.12
C ILE A 127 -14.13 0.08 17.82
N GLY A 128 -12.83 0.05 17.49
CA GLY A 128 -12.25 0.63 16.28
C GLY A 128 -11.55 1.97 16.50
N LEU A 129 -10.41 2.12 15.83
CA LEU A 129 -9.62 3.36 15.84
C LEU A 129 -10.17 4.44 14.89
N ALA A 130 -11.02 4.05 13.94
CA ALA A 130 -11.53 4.99 12.94
C ALA A 130 -12.62 5.89 13.55
N SER A 131 -12.55 7.19 13.25
CA SER A 131 -13.56 8.17 13.70
C SER A 131 -14.94 7.92 13.09
N ASP A 132 -14.98 7.36 11.88
CA ASP A 132 -16.20 7.01 11.13
C ASP A 132 -16.10 5.53 10.72
N MET A 133 -16.69 4.67 11.54
CA MET A 133 -16.65 3.21 11.36
C MET A 133 -17.44 2.73 10.13
N PRO A 134 -18.64 3.25 9.81
CA PRO A 134 -19.36 2.86 8.59
C PRO A 134 -18.55 3.12 7.32
N THR A 135 -17.97 4.30 7.20
CA THR A 135 -17.12 4.66 6.05
C THR A 135 -15.86 3.79 5.99
N PHE A 136 -15.24 3.48 7.14
CA PHE A 136 -14.10 2.59 7.22
C PHE A 136 -14.42 1.18 6.68
N TRP A 137 -15.54 0.58 7.12
CA TRP A 137 -15.94 -0.74 6.65
C TRP A 137 -16.32 -0.77 5.17
N MET A 138 -16.91 0.31 4.66
CA MET A 138 -17.18 0.46 3.23
C MET A 138 -15.86 0.43 2.41
N TYR A 139 -14.83 1.18 2.84
CA TYR A 139 -13.52 1.15 2.18
C TYR A 139 -12.82 -0.20 2.32
N ALA A 140 -12.94 -0.86 3.46
CA ALA A 140 -12.41 -2.20 3.67
C ALA A 140 -13.05 -3.22 2.71
N ALA A 141 -14.37 -3.17 2.54
CA ALA A 141 -15.10 -4.02 1.60
C ALA A 141 -14.67 -3.75 0.16
N PHE A 142 -14.58 -2.47 -0.25
CA PHE A 142 -14.10 -2.09 -1.58
C PHE A 142 -12.69 -2.60 -1.85
N THR A 143 -11.77 -2.43 -0.89
CA THR A 143 -10.41 -2.94 -0.97
C THR A 143 -10.38 -4.47 -1.11
N GLY A 144 -11.26 -5.17 -0.39
CA GLY A 144 -11.43 -6.62 -0.51
C GLY A 144 -11.86 -7.05 -1.92
N VAL A 145 -12.80 -6.33 -2.52
CA VAL A 145 -13.25 -6.57 -3.91
C VAL A 145 -12.08 -6.34 -4.89
N CYS A 146 -11.32 -5.26 -4.73
CA CYS A 146 -10.15 -4.98 -5.58
C CYS A 146 -9.05 -6.04 -5.44
N LEU A 147 -8.80 -6.55 -4.22
CA LEU A 147 -7.87 -7.65 -4.00
C LEU A 147 -8.34 -8.95 -4.66
N LEU A 148 -9.63 -9.25 -4.57
CA LEU A 148 -10.22 -10.42 -5.23
C LEU A 148 -10.10 -10.31 -6.74
N ALA A 149 -10.43 -9.15 -7.32
CA ALA A 149 -10.28 -8.88 -8.75
C ALA A 149 -8.82 -9.03 -9.19
N THR A 150 -7.87 -8.47 -8.43
CA THR A 150 -6.43 -8.62 -8.69
C THR A 150 -6.00 -10.08 -8.65
N TRP A 151 -6.47 -10.85 -7.68
CA TRP A 151 -6.17 -12.28 -7.57
C TRP A 151 -6.74 -13.09 -8.74
N LEU A 152 -8.00 -12.82 -9.13
CA LEU A 152 -8.65 -13.48 -10.28
C LEU A 152 -7.92 -13.18 -11.57
N LEU A 153 -7.58 -11.91 -11.82
CA LEU A 153 -6.81 -11.48 -12.98
C LEU A 153 -5.49 -12.24 -13.08
N ILE A 154 -4.69 -12.22 -12.00
CA ILE A 154 -3.38 -12.86 -12.01
C ILE A 154 -3.51 -14.37 -12.14
N ARG A 155 -4.52 -15.00 -11.52
CA ARG A 155 -4.78 -16.42 -11.64
C ARG A 155 -5.16 -16.81 -13.07
N HIS A 156 -6.03 -16.02 -13.72
CA HIS A 156 -6.48 -16.26 -15.09
C HIS A 156 -5.33 -16.16 -16.09
N PHE A 157 -4.46 -15.16 -15.91
CA PHE A 157 -3.37 -14.88 -16.85
C PHE A 157 -2.04 -15.56 -16.50
N LYS A 158 -1.94 -16.24 -15.36
CA LYS A 158 -0.73 -16.97 -14.98
C LYS A 158 -0.29 -18.01 -16.03
N ASN A 159 -1.24 -18.57 -16.77
CA ASN A 159 -1.02 -19.58 -17.81
C ASN A 159 -0.78 -18.99 -19.20
N THR A 160 -0.97 -17.70 -19.39
CA THR A 160 -0.82 -17.05 -20.68
C THR A 160 0.48 -16.27 -20.73
N LYS A 161 1.28 -16.45 -21.80
CA LYS A 161 2.51 -15.66 -22.07
C LYS A 161 2.22 -14.15 -22.26
N GLN A 162 1.05 -13.67 -21.83
CA GLN A 162 0.53 -12.32 -22.04
C GLN A 162 0.54 -11.45 -20.78
N MET A 163 1.28 -11.85 -19.74
CA MET A 163 1.44 -11.06 -18.51
C MET A 163 1.73 -9.56 -18.76
N PRO A 164 2.57 -9.15 -19.73
CA PRO A 164 2.79 -7.72 -19.98
C PRO A 164 1.54 -6.97 -20.42
N ARG A 165 0.65 -7.61 -21.22
CA ARG A 165 -0.59 -6.99 -21.71
C ARG A 165 -1.62 -6.81 -20.60
N VAL A 166 -1.66 -7.74 -19.64
CA VAL A 166 -2.55 -7.65 -18.47
C VAL A 166 -2.10 -6.56 -17.52
N ALA A 167 -0.81 -6.38 -17.37
CA ALA A 167 -0.24 -5.30 -16.58
C ALA A 167 -0.62 -3.94 -17.15
N ILE A 168 -0.52 -3.78 -18.47
CA ILE A 168 -0.95 -2.56 -19.16
C ILE A 168 -2.45 -2.35 -18.96
N ALA A 169 -3.28 -3.38 -19.13
CA ALA A 169 -4.72 -3.29 -18.92
C ALA A 169 -5.06 -2.97 -17.44
N GLY A 170 -4.36 -3.58 -16.49
CA GLY A 170 -4.55 -3.30 -15.04
C GLY A 170 -4.14 -1.89 -14.63
N VAL A 171 -3.11 -1.32 -15.26
CA VAL A 171 -2.69 0.06 -15.02
C VAL A 171 -3.63 1.06 -15.71
N CYS A 172 -4.20 0.70 -16.87
CA CYS A 172 -5.13 1.58 -17.58
C CYS A 172 -6.56 1.53 -17.02
N ALA A 173 -6.90 0.54 -16.17
CA ALA A 173 -8.22 0.37 -15.57
C ALA A 173 -8.36 1.06 -14.19
N VAL A 174 -7.31 1.75 -13.71
CA VAL A 174 -7.26 2.54 -12.48
C VAL A 174 -7.14 4.00 -12.83
#